data_f04fb5be9d40700a3b5381a54bcdfdaa
#
_entry.id   f04fb5be9d40700a3b5381a54bcdfdaa
#
_cell.length_a   1.000
_cell.length_b   1.000
_cell.length_c   1.000
_cell.angle_alpha   90.00
_cell.angle_beta   90.00
_cell.angle_gamma   90.00
#
_symmetry.space_group_name_H-M   'P 1'
#
loop_
_entity.id
_entity.type
_entity.pdbx_description
1 polymer ?
#
loop_
_entity_poly.entity_id
_entity_poly.type
_entity_poly.pdbx_seq_one_letter_code
_entity_poly.pdbx_strand_id
1 'polypeptide(L)'
;MQENTTQELKTPMTTKQKVWFGVKIALNVVFYILILLVLLFSISNIRAKNKNDQIPNIFGKGYLNVLSDSMTGDNKDSFNTGDMIIVKIANKKNISKLEVGNIVTFYDYRLASNKGAGSALDTHRIVYIDKTNNDSYVYYTVGDKIAKQLNFDASKLNADNYLTILNSLGSNNYQAFGSTEIRGIYSGKWSGFGKTIQTINNHFIAIIIVPVAILLVFEIGVLVLNIMRAREEKLKLEMKETSQELTNQETISADEKEKLKAELRAELLKEMLKESDNEEESKEKEENK
;
A
#
# COMPACT_ATOMS: atom_id res chain seq x y z
N MET A 1 -36.81 48.21 -10.45
CA MET A 1 -36.20 46.89 -10.22
C MET A 1 -34.72 47.13 -10.06
N GLN A 2 -34.23 47.20 -8.83
CA GLN A 2 -32.78 47.20 -8.54
C GLN A 2 -32.49 45.88 -7.83
N GLU A 3 -31.76 45.04 -8.49
CA GLU A 3 -31.22 43.77 -7.96
C GLU A 3 -30.13 44.11 -6.96
N ASN A 4 -30.45 44.03 -5.67
CA ASN A 4 -29.42 44.11 -4.61
C ASN A 4 -28.75 42.74 -4.50
N THR A 5 -27.69 42.57 -5.27
CA THR A 5 -26.74 41.44 -5.10
C THR A 5 -25.91 41.73 -3.85
N THR A 6 -26.32 41.19 -2.72
CA THR A 6 -25.54 41.20 -1.49
C THR A 6 -24.34 40.26 -1.70
N GLN A 7 -23.18 40.81 -2.10
CA GLN A 7 -21.92 40.10 -2.03
C GLN A 7 -21.56 39.85 -0.57
N GLU A 8 -21.70 38.59 -0.12
CA GLU A 8 -21.12 38.16 1.15
C GLU A 8 -19.62 38.40 1.14
N LEU A 9 -19.17 39.41 1.89
CA LEU A 9 -17.74 39.62 2.18
C LEU A 9 -17.25 38.42 3.04
N LYS A 10 -16.69 37.41 2.40
CA LYS A 10 -15.95 36.34 3.09
C LYS A 10 -14.79 36.97 3.86
N THR A 11 -14.90 37.01 5.19
CA THR A 11 -13.82 37.47 6.06
C THR A 11 -12.53 36.71 5.75
N PRO A 12 -11.40 37.40 5.53
CA PRO A 12 -10.16 36.75 5.18
C PRO A 12 -9.69 35.84 6.33
N MET A 13 -9.35 34.59 5.98
CA MET A 13 -8.83 33.59 6.93
C MET A 13 -7.60 34.14 7.67
N THR A 14 -7.58 33.97 8.99
CA THR A 14 -6.39 34.31 9.81
C THR A 14 -5.20 33.41 9.43
N THR A 15 -3.99 33.84 9.74
CA THR A 15 -2.75 33.08 9.44
C THR A 15 -2.80 31.67 10.06
N LYS A 16 -3.31 31.54 11.29
CA LYS A 16 -3.50 30.23 11.95
C LYS A 16 -4.47 29.33 11.20
N GLN A 17 -5.57 29.88 10.70
CA GLN A 17 -6.56 29.12 9.92
C GLN A 17 -6.00 28.65 8.58
N LYS A 18 -5.19 29.50 7.90
CA LYS A 18 -4.51 29.11 6.64
C LYS A 18 -3.51 27.99 6.86
N VAL A 19 -2.68 28.09 7.91
CA VAL A 19 -1.72 27.03 8.25
C VAL A 19 -2.44 25.73 8.59
N TRP A 20 -3.47 25.78 9.43
CA TRP A 20 -4.23 24.59 9.81
C TRP A 20 -4.94 23.92 8.62
N PHE A 21 -5.49 24.74 7.72
CA PHE A 21 -6.09 24.27 6.47
C PHE A 21 -5.05 23.57 5.57
N GLY A 22 -3.84 24.15 5.44
CA GLY A 22 -2.73 23.54 4.70
C GLY A 22 -2.28 22.20 5.30
N VAL A 23 -2.16 22.11 6.62
CA VAL A 23 -1.83 20.87 7.34
C VAL A 23 -2.90 19.80 7.12
N LYS A 24 -4.17 20.18 7.18
CA LYS A 24 -5.29 19.25 6.94
C LYS A 24 -5.25 18.68 5.51
N ILE A 25 -5.05 19.53 4.50
CA ILE A 25 -4.92 19.07 3.11
C ILE A 25 -3.73 18.11 2.97
N ALA A 26 -2.57 18.45 3.55
CA ALA A 26 -1.39 17.60 3.49
C ALA A 26 -1.63 16.23 4.13
N LEU A 27 -2.27 16.18 5.31
CA LEU A 27 -2.64 14.93 5.98
C LEU A 27 -3.59 14.08 5.13
N ASN A 28 -4.61 14.70 4.54
CA ASN A 28 -5.56 13.98 3.67
C ASN A 28 -4.86 13.40 2.43
N VAL A 29 -3.98 14.16 1.79
CA VAL A 29 -3.21 13.69 0.64
C VAL A 29 -2.35 12.49 1.02
N VAL A 30 -1.63 12.57 2.14
CA VAL A 30 -0.82 11.44 2.66
C VAL A 30 -1.71 10.22 2.95
N PHE A 31 -2.86 10.42 3.55
CA PHE A 31 -3.83 9.35 3.85
C PHE A 31 -4.31 8.63 2.60
N TYR A 32 -4.73 9.38 1.56
CA TYR A 32 -5.17 8.76 0.31
C TYR A 32 -4.05 8.05 -0.44
N ILE A 33 -2.82 8.59 -0.40
CA ILE A 33 -1.63 7.92 -0.95
C ILE A 33 -1.38 6.60 -0.21
N LEU A 34 -1.49 6.59 1.12
CA LEU A 34 -1.31 5.38 1.93
C LEU A 34 -2.37 4.31 1.61
N ILE A 35 -3.64 4.70 1.50
CA ILE A 35 -4.72 3.78 1.09
C ILE A 35 -4.43 3.20 -0.30
N LEU A 36 -4.04 4.05 -1.26
CA LEU A 36 -3.71 3.61 -2.61
C LEU A 36 -2.56 2.59 -2.61
N LEU A 37 -1.50 2.85 -1.86
CA LEU A 37 -0.37 1.92 -1.72
C LEU A 37 -0.81 0.58 -1.11
N VAL A 38 -1.59 0.60 -0.02
CA VAL A 38 -2.12 -0.63 0.60
C VAL A 38 -2.97 -1.44 -0.39
N LEU A 39 -3.82 -0.78 -1.17
CA LEU A 39 -4.63 -1.44 -2.21
C LEU A 39 -3.75 -2.06 -3.30
N LEU A 40 -2.76 -1.34 -3.82
CA LEU A 40 -1.83 -1.84 -4.84
C LEU A 40 -1.05 -3.06 -4.34
N PHE A 41 -0.51 -3.01 -3.12
CA PHE A 41 0.18 -4.15 -2.51
C PHE A 41 -0.75 -5.33 -2.27
N SER A 42 -1.97 -5.09 -1.79
CA SER A 42 -2.97 -6.14 -1.55
C SER A 42 -3.36 -6.87 -2.85
N ILE A 43 -3.65 -6.13 -3.91
CA ILE A 43 -3.98 -6.69 -5.22
C ILE A 43 -2.80 -7.49 -5.78
N SER A 44 -1.57 -6.98 -5.66
CA SER A 44 -0.35 -7.65 -6.10
C SER A 44 -0.15 -8.99 -5.37
N ASN A 45 -0.33 -9.02 -4.04
CA ASN A 45 -0.19 -10.24 -3.24
C ASN A 45 -1.29 -11.26 -3.51
N ILE A 46 -2.54 -10.84 -3.71
CA ILE A 46 -3.65 -11.73 -4.06
C ILE A 46 -3.38 -12.41 -5.40
N ARG A 47 -2.91 -11.65 -6.40
CA ARG A 47 -2.55 -12.21 -7.71
C ARG A 47 -1.40 -13.21 -7.63
N ALA A 48 -0.40 -12.95 -6.80
CA ALA A 48 0.72 -13.85 -6.59
C ALA A 48 0.31 -15.15 -5.87
N LYS A 49 -0.60 -15.09 -4.89
CA LYS A 49 -1.10 -16.26 -4.17
C LYS A 49 -1.93 -17.20 -5.03
N ASN A 50 -2.70 -16.67 -5.98
CA ASN A 50 -3.55 -17.48 -6.85
C ASN A 50 -2.76 -18.32 -7.86
N LYS A 51 -1.46 -18.05 -8.01
CA LYS A 51 -0.53 -18.81 -8.84
C LYS A 51 0.76 -18.97 -8.05
N ASN A 52 0.94 -20.13 -7.44
CA ASN A 52 2.02 -20.47 -6.49
C ASN A 52 3.46 -20.14 -6.96
N ASP A 53 3.64 -19.81 -8.23
CA ASP A 53 4.91 -19.52 -8.86
C ASP A 53 5.06 -18.05 -9.32
N GLN A 54 4.08 -17.20 -9.02
CA GLN A 54 4.13 -15.79 -9.43
C GLN A 54 4.76 -14.90 -8.37
N ILE A 55 5.62 -14.00 -8.84
CA ILE A 55 6.23 -12.97 -8.03
C ILE A 55 5.22 -11.83 -7.84
N PRO A 56 4.94 -11.37 -6.60
CA PRO A 56 4.18 -10.16 -6.37
C PRO A 56 4.83 -8.99 -7.13
N ASN A 57 4.07 -8.32 -7.99
CA ASN A 57 4.64 -7.26 -8.80
C ASN A 57 3.67 -6.09 -9.01
N ILE A 58 4.27 -4.91 -9.19
CA ILE A 58 3.59 -3.68 -9.54
C ILE A 58 4.28 -3.13 -10.79
N PHE A 59 3.52 -2.93 -11.86
CA PHE A 59 4.01 -2.45 -13.15
C PHE A 59 5.21 -3.24 -13.72
N GLY A 60 5.19 -4.57 -13.57
CA GLY A 60 6.23 -5.45 -14.10
C GLY A 60 7.53 -5.49 -13.29
N LYS A 61 7.60 -4.76 -12.17
CA LYS A 61 8.66 -4.87 -11.16
C LYS A 61 8.15 -5.69 -9.98
N GLY A 62 8.75 -6.85 -9.77
CA GLY A 62 8.48 -7.73 -8.64
C GLY A 62 9.39 -7.41 -7.46
N TYR A 63 8.97 -7.82 -6.29
CA TYR A 63 9.75 -7.70 -5.06
C TYR A 63 9.70 -9.02 -4.29
N LEU A 64 10.84 -9.43 -3.77
CA LEU A 64 11.01 -10.67 -3.02
C LEU A 64 11.84 -10.42 -1.77
N ASN A 65 11.39 -10.95 -0.64
CA ASN A 65 12.19 -10.98 0.58
C ASN A 65 13.22 -12.11 0.49
N VAL A 66 14.46 -11.80 0.80
CA VAL A 66 15.53 -12.78 0.86
C VAL A 66 15.44 -13.54 2.16
N LEU A 67 15.08 -14.82 2.08
CA LEU A 67 14.87 -15.70 3.23
C LEU A 67 16.08 -16.58 3.55
N SER A 68 16.98 -16.79 2.58
CA SER A 68 18.19 -17.61 2.72
C SER A 68 19.45 -16.78 2.48
N ASP A 69 20.59 -17.35 2.81
CA ASP A 69 21.90 -16.75 2.61
C ASP A 69 22.62 -17.27 1.34
N SER A 70 21.91 -17.98 0.45
CA SER A 70 22.47 -18.60 -0.75
C SER A 70 23.18 -17.62 -1.69
N MET A 71 22.77 -16.36 -1.69
CA MET A 71 23.35 -15.28 -2.50
C MET A 71 24.29 -14.36 -1.74
N THR A 72 24.68 -14.72 -0.52
CA THR A 72 25.72 -14.00 0.22
C THR A 72 27.07 -14.22 -0.41
N GLY A 73 27.75 -13.16 -0.85
CA GLY A 73 29.04 -13.24 -1.54
C GLY A 73 29.73 -11.89 -1.63
N ASP A 74 30.85 -11.87 -2.35
CA ASP A 74 31.68 -10.68 -2.51
C ASP A 74 31.34 -9.86 -3.78
N ASN A 75 30.41 -10.35 -4.59
CA ASN A 75 29.98 -9.63 -5.76
C ASN A 75 29.17 -8.38 -5.35
N LYS A 76 29.32 -7.31 -6.11
CA LYS A 76 28.62 -6.03 -5.83
C LYS A 76 27.09 -6.18 -5.76
N ASP A 77 26.55 -7.13 -6.50
CA ASP A 77 25.14 -7.44 -6.62
C ASP A 77 24.70 -8.66 -5.78
N SER A 78 25.60 -9.26 -4.99
CA SER A 78 25.26 -10.25 -3.95
C SER A 78 24.36 -9.63 -2.88
N PHE A 79 23.52 -10.42 -2.24
CA PHE A 79 22.59 -9.96 -1.22
C PHE A 79 22.45 -10.97 -0.08
N ASN A 80 21.98 -10.48 1.06
CA ASN A 80 21.93 -11.21 2.31
C ASN A 80 20.50 -11.50 2.77
N THR A 81 20.36 -12.46 3.67
CA THR A 81 19.09 -12.70 4.35
C THR A 81 18.57 -11.42 5.01
N GLY A 82 17.31 -11.10 4.74
CA GLY A 82 16.65 -9.90 5.23
C GLY A 82 16.75 -8.69 4.30
N ASP A 83 17.44 -8.80 3.18
CA ASP A 83 17.33 -7.84 2.08
C ASP A 83 16.00 -8.04 1.34
N MET A 84 15.60 -7.03 0.57
CA MET A 84 14.55 -7.14 -0.43
C MET A 84 15.16 -6.98 -1.81
N ILE A 85 14.94 -7.94 -2.69
CA ILE A 85 15.38 -7.84 -4.08
C ILE A 85 14.24 -7.36 -4.97
N ILE A 86 14.61 -6.57 -5.96
CA ILE A 86 13.72 -6.09 -7.01
C ILE A 86 14.06 -6.86 -8.28
N VAL A 87 13.05 -7.44 -8.91
CA VAL A 87 13.19 -8.20 -10.14
C VAL A 87 12.29 -7.63 -11.23
N LYS A 88 12.75 -7.69 -12.47
CA LYS A 88 11.89 -7.50 -13.64
C LYS A 88 11.19 -8.82 -13.92
N ILE A 89 9.86 -8.80 -14.07
CA ILE A 89 9.11 -10.01 -14.40
C ILE A 89 9.59 -10.57 -15.74
N ALA A 90 9.86 -11.87 -15.75
CA ALA A 90 10.39 -12.56 -16.91
C ALA A 90 9.37 -12.56 -18.07
N ASN A 91 9.84 -12.30 -19.28
CA ASN A 91 9.11 -12.42 -20.53
C ASN A 91 10.08 -12.81 -21.66
N LYS A 92 9.57 -13.24 -22.81
CA LYS A 92 10.38 -13.69 -23.92
C LYS A 92 11.49 -12.69 -24.32
N LYS A 93 11.18 -11.38 -24.31
CA LYS A 93 12.09 -10.31 -24.71
C LYS A 93 13.27 -10.12 -23.74
N ASN A 94 13.06 -10.25 -22.44
CA ASN A 94 14.14 -10.07 -21.46
C ASN A 94 14.91 -11.35 -21.19
N ILE A 95 14.26 -12.53 -21.30
CA ILE A 95 14.92 -13.83 -21.20
C ILE A 95 15.92 -14.02 -22.35
N SER A 96 15.60 -13.61 -23.58
CA SER A 96 16.50 -13.73 -24.73
C SER A 96 17.78 -12.91 -24.61
N LYS A 97 17.85 -11.99 -23.65
CA LYS A 97 19.00 -11.13 -23.35
C LYS A 97 19.81 -11.59 -22.15
N LEU A 98 19.49 -12.76 -21.58
CA LEU A 98 20.21 -13.29 -20.44
C LEU A 98 21.63 -13.74 -20.84
N GLU A 99 22.56 -13.40 -19.97
CA GLU A 99 23.99 -13.70 -20.10
C GLU A 99 24.50 -14.35 -18.83
N VAL A 100 25.65 -15.02 -18.91
CA VAL A 100 26.38 -15.51 -17.76
C VAL A 100 26.68 -14.31 -16.82
N GLY A 101 26.49 -14.51 -15.53
CA GLY A 101 26.61 -13.47 -14.51
C GLY A 101 25.27 -12.81 -14.13
N ASN A 102 24.23 -12.88 -14.96
CA ASN A 102 22.91 -12.37 -14.57
C ASN A 102 22.33 -13.20 -13.41
N ILE A 103 21.62 -12.54 -12.51
CA ILE A 103 20.91 -13.20 -11.41
C ILE A 103 19.43 -13.33 -11.81
N VAL A 104 18.90 -14.55 -11.67
CA VAL A 104 17.52 -14.87 -12.04
C VAL A 104 16.79 -15.55 -10.90
N THR A 105 15.50 -15.22 -10.78
CA THR A 105 14.55 -15.93 -9.93
C THR A 105 13.79 -16.93 -10.78
N PHE A 106 13.77 -18.16 -10.36
CA PHE A 106 13.17 -19.27 -11.11
C PHE A 106 12.32 -20.16 -10.20
N TYR A 107 11.47 -20.97 -10.80
CA TYR A 107 10.69 -21.98 -10.11
C TYR A 107 11.58 -23.21 -9.84
N ASP A 108 11.81 -23.53 -8.57
CA ASP A 108 12.57 -24.71 -8.15
C ASP A 108 11.62 -25.82 -7.69
N TYR A 109 11.51 -26.89 -8.48
CA TYR A 109 10.66 -28.04 -8.18
C TYR A 109 11.07 -28.77 -6.88
N ARG A 110 12.33 -28.66 -6.45
CA ARG A 110 12.83 -29.23 -5.19
C ARG A 110 12.25 -28.47 -4.00
N LEU A 111 12.17 -27.15 -4.08
CA LEU A 111 11.51 -26.33 -3.08
C LEU A 111 9.99 -26.52 -3.11
N ALA A 112 9.39 -26.66 -4.29
CA ALA A 112 7.98 -26.88 -4.45
C ALA A 112 7.49 -28.18 -3.78
N SER A 113 8.31 -29.22 -3.79
CA SER A 113 8.03 -30.51 -3.13
C SER A 113 8.22 -30.46 -1.60
N ASN A 114 8.92 -29.47 -1.09
CA ASN A 114 9.15 -29.27 0.34
C ASN A 114 8.10 -28.37 0.96
N LYS A 115 7.10 -28.97 1.65
CA LYS A 115 5.98 -28.25 2.28
C LYS A 115 6.42 -27.18 3.30
N GLY A 116 7.66 -27.20 3.78
CA GLY A 116 8.23 -26.22 4.72
C GLY A 116 8.94 -25.03 4.05
N ALA A 117 9.12 -25.05 2.74
CA ALA A 117 9.95 -24.04 2.04
C ALA A 117 9.28 -22.65 1.92
N GLY A 118 7.97 -22.53 2.14
CA GLY A 118 7.24 -21.26 2.09
C GLY A 118 7.09 -20.64 0.69
N SER A 119 8.00 -20.94 -0.24
CA SER A 119 7.98 -20.51 -1.64
C SER A 119 8.67 -21.54 -2.52
N ALA A 120 8.19 -21.73 -3.73
CA ALA A 120 8.84 -22.54 -4.76
C ALA A 120 9.83 -21.73 -5.63
N LEU A 121 10.11 -20.49 -5.26
CA LEU A 121 11.03 -19.62 -5.99
C LEU A 121 12.41 -19.65 -5.36
N ASP A 122 13.43 -19.80 -6.18
CA ASP A 122 14.83 -19.65 -5.82
C ASP A 122 15.48 -18.56 -6.67
N THR A 123 16.57 -17.98 -6.19
CA THR A 123 17.28 -16.89 -6.89
C THR A 123 18.77 -17.12 -6.85
N HIS A 124 19.36 -17.37 -8.02
CA HIS A 124 20.78 -17.65 -8.16
C HIS A 124 21.40 -16.96 -9.38
N ARG A 125 22.72 -16.97 -9.45
CA ARG A 125 23.49 -16.41 -10.56
C ARG A 125 23.66 -17.44 -11.68
N ILE A 126 23.40 -17.03 -12.92
CA ILE A 126 23.71 -17.85 -14.11
C ILE A 126 25.22 -17.98 -14.26
N VAL A 127 25.69 -19.19 -14.28
CA VAL A 127 27.12 -19.53 -14.46
C VAL A 127 27.41 -20.13 -15.82
N TYR A 128 26.42 -20.73 -16.46
CA TYR A 128 26.51 -21.25 -17.81
C TYR A 128 25.15 -21.27 -18.51
N ILE A 129 25.16 -21.08 -19.83
CA ILE A 129 23.96 -21.19 -20.67
C ILE A 129 24.27 -22.17 -21.79
N ASP A 130 23.61 -23.30 -21.76
CA ASP A 130 23.67 -24.25 -22.86
C ASP A 130 22.72 -23.82 -23.98
N LYS A 131 23.30 -23.52 -25.15
CA LYS A 131 22.58 -23.06 -26.36
C LYS A 131 22.63 -24.11 -27.47
N THR A 132 22.99 -25.35 -27.15
CA THR A 132 23.16 -26.43 -28.13
C THR A 132 21.83 -26.69 -28.88
N ASN A 133 20.70 -26.48 -28.22
CA ASN A 133 19.38 -26.53 -28.85
C ASN A 133 18.88 -25.10 -29.11
N ASN A 134 18.75 -24.69 -30.36
CA ASN A 134 18.33 -23.36 -30.78
C ASN A 134 16.91 -22.99 -30.27
N ASP A 135 16.06 -23.98 -29.97
CA ASP A 135 14.68 -23.77 -29.52
C ASP A 135 14.54 -23.79 -27.99
N SER A 136 15.57 -24.28 -27.27
CA SER A 136 15.45 -24.49 -25.81
C SER A 136 16.82 -24.33 -25.12
N TYR A 137 17.06 -23.16 -24.57
CA TYR A 137 18.26 -22.91 -23.76
C TYR A 137 18.10 -23.52 -22.36
N VAL A 138 19.18 -24.13 -21.86
CA VAL A 138 19.27 -24.59 -20.47
C VAL A 138 20.20 -23.65 -19.70
N TYR A 139 19.69 -23.13 -18.60
CA TYR A 139 20.40 -22.22 -17.71
C TYR A 139 20.92 -22.99 -16.50
N TYR A 140 22.19 -22.84 -16.22
CA TYR A 140 22.85 -23.42 -15.05
C TYR A 140 23.18 -22.31 -14.07
N THR A 141 22.74 -22.46 -12.82
CA THR A 141 22.89 -21.42 -11.79
C THR A 141 23.57 -21.97 -10.55
N VAL A 142 24.32 -21.10 -9.87
CA VAL A 142 24.96 -21.37 -8.58
C VAL A 142 24.71 -20.20 -7.65
N GLY A 143 24.47 -20.48 -6.38
CA GLY A 143 24.38 -19.43 -5.35
C GLY A 143 25.76 -18.83 -5.06
N ASP A 144 25.83 -17.52 -4.88
CA ASP A 144 27.09 -16.79 -4.63
C ASP A 144 27.83 -17.31 -3.39
N LYS A 145 27.10 -17.77 -2.37
CA LYS A 145 27.68 -18.38 -1.16
C LYS A 145 28.46 -19.64 -1.48
N ILE A 146 27.86 -20.55 -2.25
CA ILE A 146 28.52 -21.80 -2.67
C ILE A 146 29.70 -21.51 -3.60
N ALA A 147 29.53 -20.58 -4.54
CA ALA A 147 30.60 -20.15 -5.42
C ALA A 147 31.82 -19.66 -4.62
N LYS A 148 31.61 -18.85 -3.60
CA LYS A 148 32.64 -18.34 -2.69
C LYS A 148 33.26 -19.46 -1.87
N GLN A 149 32.46 -20.32 -1.23
CA GLN A 149 32.95 -21.41 -0.38
C GLN A 149 33.83 -22.42 -1.11
N LEU A 150 33.49 -22.70 -2.36
CA LEU A 150 34.21 -23.70 -3.19
C LEU A 150 35.24 -23.05 -4.13
N ASN A 151 35.50 -21.74 -4.02
CA ASN A 151 36.35 -20.98 -4.95
C ASN A 151 36.00 -21.24 -6.41
N PHE A 152 34.69 -21.32 -6.69
CA PHE A 152 34.18 -21.62 -8.02
C PHE A 152 34.29 -20.38 -8.92
N ASP A 153 34.86 -20.62 -10.12
CA ASP A 153 35.06 -19.58 -11.12
C ASP A 153 34.29 -19.95 -12.41
N ALA A 154 33.18 -19.25 -12.65
CA ALA A 154 32.36 -19.48 -13.83
C ALA A 154 33.07 -19.18 -15.16
N SER A 155 34.13 -18.38 -15.17
CA SER A 155 34.92 -18.08 -16.39
C SER A 155 35.66 -19.28 -16.97
N LYS A 156 35.84 -20.33 -16.17
CA LYS A 156 36.47 -21.59 -16.58
C LYS A 156 35.51 -22.55 -17.28
N LEU A 157 34.22 -22.26 -17.30
CA LEU A 157 33.21 -23.11 -17.94
C LEU A 157 33.20 -22.89 -19.46
N ASN A 158 33.16 -24.01 -20.19
CA ASN A 158 32.96 -24.04 -21.65
C ASN A 158 32.08 -25.22 -22.04
N ALA A 159 31.79 -25.39 -23.33
CA ALA A 159 30.89 -26.42 -23.83
C ALA A 159 31.38 -27.86 -23.50
N ASP A 160 32.69 -28.07 -23.38
CA ASP A 160 33.25 -29.39 -23.17
C ASP A 160 33.34 -29.81 -21.70
N ASN A 161 33.42 -28.83 -20.77
CA ASN A 161 33.74 -29.11 -19.37
C ASN A 161 32.66 -28.70 -18.36
N TYR A 162 31.62 -27.92 -18.74
CA TYR A 162 30.70 -27.34 -17.80
C TYR A 162 30.00 -28.39 -16.91
N LEU A 163 29.55 -29.51 -17.48
CA LEU A 163 28.88 -30.57 -16.71
C LEU A 163 29.83 -31.23 -15.72
N THR A 164 31.08 -31.48 -16.13
CA THR A 164 32.10 -32.09 -15.26
C THR A 164 32.40 -31.19 -14.07
N ILE A 165 32.59 -29.89 -14.31
CA ILE A 165 32.87 -28.91 -13.27
C ILE A 165 31.68 -28.72 -12.36
N LEU A 166 30.43 -28.54 -12.90
CA LEU A 166 29.23 -28.37 -12.09
C LEU A 166 28.94 -29.61 -11.24
N ASN A 167 29.12 -30.81 -11.79
CA ASN A 167 28.93 -32.05 -11.03
C ASN A 167 29.98 -32.19 -9.90
N SER A 168 31.17 -31.65 -10.05
CA SER A 168 32.18 -31.64 -8.98
C SER A 168 31.78 -30.74 -7.80
N LEU A 169 30.91 -29.76 -8.00
CA LEU A 169 30.32 -28.96 -6.91
C LEU A 169 29.33 -29.77 -6.06
N GLY A 170 28.82 -30.89 -6.60
CA GLY A 170 27.72 -31.67 -6.01
C GLY A 170 26.34 -31.24 -6.53
N SER A 171 25.49 -32.22 -6.76
CA SER A 171 24.17 -32.07 -7.43
C SER A 171 23.19 -31.09 -6.74
N ASN A 172 23.41 -30.80 -5.46
CA ASN A 172 22.59 -29.88 -4.70
C ASN A 172 23.09 -28.43 -4.75
N ASN A 173 24.26 -28.18 -5.29
CA ASN A 173 24.94 -26.88 -5.26
C ASN A 173 24.76 -26.08 -6.56
N TYR A 174 24.17 -26.69 -7.57
CA TYR A 174 23.76 -25.98 -8.80
C TYR A 174 22.33 -26.39 -9.21
N GLN A 175 21.69 -25.58 -10.04
CA GLN A 175 20.41 -25.87 -10.65
C GLN A 175 20.52 -25.73 -12.17
N ALA A 176 19.79 -26.62 -12.88
CA ALA A 176 19.63 -26.58 -14.32
C ALA A 176 18.15 -26.54 -14.67
N PHE A 177 17.74 -25.56 -15.47
CA PHE A 177 16.32 -25.36 -15.84
C PHE A 177 16.21 -24.66 -17.19
N GLY A 178 15.04 -24.78 -17.82
CA GLY A 178 14.71 -24.11 -19.08
C GLY A 178 14.24 -22.67 -18.90
N SER A 179 14.01 -21.98 -20.00
CA SER A 179 13.51 -20.60 -20.01
C SER A 179 12.11 -20.47 -19.40
N THR A 180 11.32 -21.53 -19.40
CA THR A 180 9.94 -21.56 -18.89
C THR A 180 9.85 -21.47 -17.38
N GLU A 181 10.90 -21.85 -16.66
CA GLU A 181 11.00 -21.78 -15.20
C GLU A 181 11.41 -20.41 -14.70
N ILE A 182 11.98 -19.54 -15.54
CA ILE A 182 12.41 -18.20 -15.14
C ILE A 182 11.19 -17.32 -14.89
N ARG A 183 11.11 -16.72 -13.68
CA ARG A 183 10.04 -15.85 -13.23
C ARG A 183 10.45 -14.39 -13.14
N GLY A 184 11.71 -14.12 -12.84
CA GLY A 184 12.25 -12.78 -12.65
C GLY A 184 13.71 -12.65 -12.95
N ILE A 185 14.13 -11.45 -13.33
CA ILE A 185 15.52 -11.08 -13.57
C ILE A 185 15.86 -9.98 -12.57
N TYR A 186 16.90 -10.21 -11.77
CA TYR A 186 17.36 -9.26 -10.76
C TYR A 186 17.65 -7.89 -11.38
N SER A 187 17.25 -6.85 -10.70
CA SER A 187 17.51 -5.48 -11.13
C SER A 187 18.02 -4.56 -10.01
N GLY A 188 18.03 -5.03 -8.78
CA GLY A 188 18.53 -4.27 -7.63
C GLY A 188 18.11 -4.85 -6.30
N LYS A 189 18.63 -4.28 -5.22
CA LYS A 189 18.28 -4.67 -3.84
C LYS A 189 18.08 -3.44 -2.96
N TRP A 190 17.28 -3.61 -1.93
CA TRP A 190 17.18 -2.70 -0.79
C TRP A 190 17.63 -3.46 0.46
N SER A 191 18.82 -3.09 0.94
CA SER A 191 19.45 -3.80 2.06
C SER A 191 18.66 -3.62 3.35
N GLY A 192 18.37 -4.74 4.03
CA GLY A 192 17.62 -4.77 5.29
C GLY A 192 16.10 -4.51 5.15
N PHE A 193 15.63 -4.08 4.00
CA PHE A 193 14.20 -3.73 3.82
C PHE A 193 13.28 -4.95 3.87
N GLY A 194 13.78 -6.13 3.54
CA GLY A 194 13.04 -7.39 3.67
C GLY A 194 12.64 -7.67 5.13
N LYS A 195 13.53 -7.40 6.10
CA LYS A 195 13.21 -7.49 7.53
C LYS A 195 12.11 -6.52 7.92
N THR A 196 12.15 -5.30 7.40
CA THR A 196 11.12 -4.27 7.63
C THR A 196 9.76 -4.75 7.13
N ILE A 197 9.69 -5.26 5.90
CA ILE A 197 8.46 -5.82 5.32
C ILE A 197 7.96 -7.02 6.14
N GLN A 198 8.85 -7.90 6.57
CA GLN A 198 8.49 -9.04 7.41
C GLN A 198 7.92 -8.58 8.77
N THR A 199 8.53 -7.57 9.39
CA THR A 199 8.02 -6.97 10.63
C THR A 199 6.65 -6.33 10.42
N ILE A 200 6.45 -5.60 9.31
CA ILE A 200 5.15 -5.03 8.94
C ILE A 200 4.12 -6.16 8.74
N ASN A 201 4.45 -7.23 8.04
CA ASN A 201 3.55 -8.35 7.80
C ASN A 201 3.17 -9.07 9.11
N ASN A 202 4.12 -9.27 10.01
CA ASN A 202 3.89 -9.90 11.31
C ASN A 202 3.03 -9.04 12.24
N HIS A 203 3.11 -7.73 12.12
CA HIS A 203 2.39 -6.76 12.94
C HIS A 203 1.45 -5.88 12.11
N PHE A 204 0.92 -6.40 11.01
CA PHE A 204 0.12 -5.66 10.04
C PHE A 204 -1.05 -4.91 10.68
N ILE A 205 -1.75 -5.54 11.61
CA ILE A 205 -2.88 -4.92 12.33
C ILE A 205 -2.39 -3.69 13.10
N ALA A 206 -1.31 -3.82 13.89
CA ALA A 206 -0.82 -2.73 14.72
C ALA A 206 -0.18 -1.59 13.90
N ILE A 207 0.57 -1.93 12.85
CA ILE A 207 1.35 -0.95 12.09
C ILE A 207 0.52 -0.26 11.00
N ILE A 208 -0.44 -0.96 10.41
CA ILE A 208 -1.24 -0.45 9.29
C ILE A 208 -2.70 -0.21 9.71
N ILE A 209 -3.38 -1.23 10.24
CA ILE A 209 -4.83 -1.14 10.51
C ILE A 209 -5.13 -0.13 11.61
N VAL A 210 -4.40 -0.17 12.73
CA VAL A 210 -4.66 0.74 13.86
C VAL A 210 -4.45 2.22 13.48
N PRO A 211 -3.33 2.65 12.86
CA PRO A 211 -3.18 4.05 12.44
C PRO A 211 -4.23 4.48 11.42
N VAL A 212 -4.57 3.62 10.45
CA VAL A 212 -5.61 3.91 9.45
C VAL A 212 -6.97 4.07 10.12
N ALA A 213 -7.32 3.21 11.07
CA ALA A 213 -8.57 3.31 11.83
C ALA A 213 -8.63 4.61 12.65
N ILE A 214 -7.55 4.99 13.32
CA ILE A 214 -7.45 6.25 14.09
C ILE A 214 -7.65 7.45 13.16
N LEU A 215 -7.00 7.47 12.00
CA LEU A 215 -7.15 8.55 11.02
C LEU A 215 -8.60 8.62 10.49
N LEU A 216 -9.23 7.48 10.25
CA LEU A 216 -10.61 7.40 9.78
C LEU A 216 -11.58 7.95 10.82
N VAL A 217 -11.42 7.58 12.10
CA VAL A 217 -12.21 8.13 13.21
C VAL A 217 -12.00 9.64 13.33
N PHE A 218 -10.77 10.12 13.17
CA PHE A 218 -10.48 11.54 13.17
C PHE A 218 -11.19 12.29 12.02
N GLU A 219 -11.15 11.74 10.79
CA GLU A 219 -11.83 12.33 9.63
C GLU A 219 -13.35 12.38 9.81
N ILE A 220 -13.95 11.31 10.34
CA ILE A 220 -15.39 11.28 10.68
C ILE A 220 -15.69 12.35 11.72
N GLY A 221 -14.90 12.49 12.77
CA GLY A 221 -15.07 13.53 13.79
C GLY A 221 -15.01 14.94 13.20
N VAL A 222 -14.06 15.21 12.32
CA VAL A 222 -13.95 16.50 11.61
C VAL A 222 -15.18 16.74 10.71
N LEU A 223 -15.66 15.72 10.02
CA LEU A 223 -16.85 15.81 9.17
C LEU A 223 -18.08 16.17 9.99
N VAL A 224 -18.32 15.47 11.11
CA VAL A 224 -19.43 15.76 12.03
C VAL A 224 -19.36 17.19 12.55
N LEU A 225 -18.18 17.63 13.01
CA LEU A 225 -18.00 19.02 13.47
C LEU A 225 -18.30 20.06 12.38
N ASN A 226 -17.93 19.80 11.14
CA ASN A 226 -18.22 20.69 10.02
C ASN A 226 -19.72 20.74 9.72
N ILE A 227 -20.42 19.60 9.77
CA ILE A 227 -21.88 19.53 9.59
C ILE A 227 -22.58 20.30 10.71
N MET A 228 -22.16 20.13 11.97
CA MET A 228 -22.74 20.86 13.10
C MET A 228 -22.59 22.38 12.94
N ARG A 229 -21.37 22.82 12.57
CA ARG A 229 -21.12 24.27 12.32
C ARG A 229 -21.96 24.81 11.17
N ALA A 230 -22.10 24.08 10.08
CA ALA A 230 -22.95 24.49 8.95
C ALA A 230 -24.44 24.57 9.36
N ARG A 231 -24.91 23.66 10.21
CA ARG A 231 -26.27 23.72 10.78
C ARG A 231 -26.45 24.93 11.69
N GLU A 232 -25.48 25.20 12.59
CA GLU A 232 -25.51 26.39 13.46
C GLU A 232 -25.55 27.70 12.65
N GLU A 233 -24.74 27.79 11.59
CA GLU A 233 -24.73 28.96 10.70
C GLU A 233 -26.08 29.13 10.00
N LYS A 234 -26.67 28.05 9.51
CA LYS A 234 -27.99 28.08 8.89
C LYS A 234 -29.10 28.52 9.87
N LEU A 235 -29.11 27.97 11.08
CA LEU A 235 -30.02 28.34 12.12
C LEU A 235 -29.89 29.83 12.53
N LYS A 236 -28.65 30.34 12.59
CA LYS A 236 -28.40 31.76 12.87
C LYS A 236 -28.91 32.68 11.75
N LEU A 237 -28.82 32.26 10.50
CA LEU A 237 -29.37 33.00 9.35
C LEU A 237 -30.89 33.01 9.40
N GLU A 238 -31.52 31.86 9.59
CA GLU A 238 -32.97 31.72 9.71
C GLU A 238 -33.55 32.57 10.88
N MET A 239 -32.86 32.55 12.04
CA MET A 239 -33.24 33.40 13.17
C MET A 239 -33.09 34.90 12.86
N LYS A 240 -32.05 35.27 12.06
CA LYS A 240 -31.83 36.67 11.68
C LYS A 240 -32.87 37.16 10.68
N GLU A 241 -33.24 36.34 9.72
CA GLU A 241 -34.32 36.61 8.75
C GLU A 241 -35.64 36.74 9.44
N THR A 242 -35.99 35.79 10.32
CA THR A 242 -37.26 35.87 11.12
C THR A 242 -37.26 37.10 12.03
N SER A 243 -36.10 37.47 12.61
CA SER A 243 -36.02 38.69 13.43
C SER A 243 -36.19 39.96 12.62
N GLN A 244 -35.74 39.99 11.36
CA GLN A 244 -35.90 41.10 10.43
C GLN A 244 -37.34 41.20 9.92
N GLU A 245 -38.00 40.07 9.61
CA GLU A 245 -39.42 40.04 9.24
C GLU A 245 -40.31 40.53 10.38
N LEU A 246 -40.01 40.13 11.64
CA LEU A 246 -40.73 40.60 12.83
C LEU A 246 -40.53 42.11 13.09
N THR A 247 -39.36 42.65 12.69
CA THR A 247 -39.04 44.07 12.86
C THR A 247 -39.77 44.93 11.81
N ASN A 248 -40.02 44.40 10.62
CA ASN A 248 -40.68 45.09 9.51
C ASN A 248 -42.22 45.05 9.60
N GLN A 249 -42.78 44.23 10.47
CA GLN A 249 -44.24 44.25 10.77
C GLN A 249 -44.55 45.26 11.90
N GLU A 250 -44.76 46.50 11.56
CA GLU A 250 -45.08 47.62 12.48
C GLU A 250 -46.34 47.46 13.31
N THR A 251 -47.07 46.35 13.24
CA THR A 251 -48.33 46.12 13.88
C THR A 251 -48.33 45.13 15.04
N ILE A 252 -47.22 44.53 15.40
CA ILE A 252 -47.16 43.55 16.49
C ILE A 252 -46.74 44.25 17.79
N SER A 253 -47.54 44.11 18.85
CA SER A 253 -47.23 44.69 20.17
C SER A 253 -45.95 44.08 20.76
N ALA A 254 -45.26 44.79 21.65
CA ALA A 254 -44.04 44.31 22.28
C ALA A 254 -44.26 42.95 22.99
N ASP A 255 -45.43 42.74 23.58
CA ASP A 255 -45.83 41.49 24.26
C ASP A 255 -45.99 40.30 23.29
N GLU A 256 -46.56 40.54 22.10
CA GLU A 256 -46.72 39.51 21.05
C GLU A 256 -45.37 39.13 20.46
N LYS A 257 -44.43 40.08 20.31
CA LYS A 257 -43.06 39.83 19.88
C LYS A 257 -42.30 38.94 20.86
N GLU A 258 -42.46 39.17 22.16
CA GLU A 258 -41.77 38.39 23.20
C GLU A 258 -42.35 37.00 23.31
N LYS A 259 -43.65 36.85 23.16
CA LYS A 259 -44.35 35.56 23.14
C LYS A 259 -43.97 34.70 21.94
N LEU A 260 -43.90 35.29 20.75
CA LEU A 260 -43.49 34.60 19.53
C LEU A 260 -42.01 34.17 19.56
N LYS A 261 -41.15 35.01 20.16
CA LYS A 261 -39.73 34.62 20.41
C LYS A 261 -39.60 33.46 21.39
N ALA A 262 -40.44 33.42 22.41
CA ALA A 262 -40.43 32.33 23.40
C ALA A 262 -40.97 31.03 22.79
N GLU A 263 -42.00 31.06 21.97
CA GLU A 263 -42.52 29.90 21.24
C GLU A 263 -41.49 29.35 20.25
N LEU A 264 -40.84 30.21 19.46
CA LEU A 264 -39.80 29.77 18.49
C LEU A 264 -38.60 29.14 19.18
N ARG A 265 -38.19 29.66 20.34
CA ARG A 265 -37.09 29.05 21.14
C ARG A 265 -37.51 27.70 21.73
N ALA A 266 -38.75 27.53 22.17
CA ALA A 266 -39.27 26.29 22.70
C ALA A 266 -39.38 25.21 21.60
N GLU A 267 -39.74 25.59 20.39
CA GLU A 267 -39.85 24.70 19.23
C GLU A 267 -38.47 24.21 18.77
N LEU A 268 -37.50 25.11 18.69
CA LEU A 268 -36.10 24.79 18.39
C LEU A 268 -35.47 23.83 19.43
N LEU A 269 -35.72 24.07 20.72
CA LEU A 269 -35.27 23.20 21.80
C LEU A 269 -35.91 21.80 21.71
N LYS A 270 -37.17 21.73 21.33
CA LYS A 270 -37.91 20.48 21.16
C LYS A 270 -37.45 19.67 19.95
N GLU A 271 -37.02 20.35 18.88
CA GLU A 271 -36.44 19.72 17.68
C GLU A 271 -35.04 19.17 17.97
N MET A 272 -34.20 19.92 18.69
CA MET A 272 -32.87 19.47 19.14
C MET A 272 -32.97 18.27 20.11
N LEU A 273 -33.94 18.25 21.03
CA LEU A 273 -34.15 17.10 21.93
C LEU A 273 -34.60 15.85 21.16
N LYS A 274 -35.48 16.04 20.17
CA LYS A 274 -35.97 14.93 19.32
C LYS A 274 -34.87 14.30 18.46
N GLU A 275 -33.88 15.09 18.02
CA GLU A 275 -32.71 14.59 17.31
C GLU A 275 -31.77 13.81 18.25
N SER A 276 -31.61 14.27 19.52
CA SER A 276 -30.81 13.56 20.51
C SER A 276 -31.42 12.22 20.94
N ASP A 277 -32.71 12.15 21.11
CA ASP A 277 -33.43 10.91 21.46
C ASP A 277 -33.38 9.88 20.33
N ASN A 278 -33.43 10.31 19.08
CA ASN A 278 -33.26 9.44 17.91
C ASN A 278 -31.82 8.89 17.77
N GLU A 279 -30.82 9.63 18.23
CA GLU A 279 -29.45 9.16 18.28
C GLU A 279 -29.19 8.14 19.40
N GLU A 280 -29.88 8.30 20.57
CA GLU A 280 -29.80 7.30 21.65
C GLU A 280 -30.55 6.00 21.29
N GLU A 281 -31.73 6.09 20.67
CA GLU A 281 -32.49 4.91 20.23
C GLU A 281 -31.81 4.12 19.11
N SER A 282 -31.00 4.78 18.28
CA SER A 282 -30.18 4.11 17.27
C SER A 282 -28.98 3.38 17.87
N LYS A 283 -28.40 3.89 18.97
CA LYS A 283 -27.29 3.26 19.70
C LYS A 283 -27.74 2.05 20.52
N GLU A 284 -28.93 2.11 21.16
CA GLU A 284 -29.47 0.95 21.88
C GLU A 284 -29.85 -0.23 20.96
N LYS A 285 -30.20 0.04 19.71
CA LYS A 285 -30.50 -1.02 18.72
C LYS A 285 -29.26 -1.70 18.14
N GLU A 286 -28.08 -1.08 18.21
CA GLU A 286 -26.81 -1.68 17.81
C GLU A 286 -26.15 -2.50 18.94
N GLU A 287 -26.43 -2.18 20.20
CA GLU A 287 -25.88 -2.92 21.36
C GLU A 287 -26.63 -4.23 21.68
N ASN A 288 -27.84 -4.43 21.12
CA ASN A 288 -28.68 -5.63 21.33
C ASN A 288 -28.71 -6.59 20.12
N LYS A 289 -27.71 -6.54 19.24
CA LYS A 289 -27.57 -7.44 18.09
C LYS A 289 -26.22 -8.11 18.08
#